data_ffe5b6d2a52a89c0c42f216098362d94
#
_entry.id   ffe5b6d2a52a89c0c42f216098362d94
#
_cell.length_a   1.000
_cell.length_b   1.000
_cell.length_c   1.000
_cell.angle_alpha   90.00
_cell.angle_beta   90.00
_cell.angle_gamma   90.00
#
_symmetry.space_group_name_H-M   'P 1'
#
loop_
_entity.id
_entity.type
_entity.pdbx_description
1 polymer ?
#
loop_
_entity_poly.entity_id
_entity_poly.type
_entity_poly.pdbx_seq_one_letter_code
_entity_poly.pdbx_strand_id
1 'polypeptide(L)'
;MKKNIVLYSLIAGLGGIFSACSDWVDIKTKGKLIPEETVNYRYLMNNTNNFRYTLSEQDFASDDINISDETQQNAIYETDKFIPMYTWADEIYSQSERDPEMNAVYQVIYNCNVVIDEVMGSKNGTEAEKLAIRAEALVHRADAYLSLVNLYGKPYNAATASIDQGVPLLTTPRVEGSLPRASVEKVYEQILQDLNDAFEYLPDLPDYKFYPSKCAVYALKARTYLLMSNYTEAKSNAIEALKLQNTLENLNDYVDDIVNNTKSYPENLKDKEVILAKMPRNKYQIASYNAVALVLSDDLLNLFDKEHDLRYLYFTRPMTDLDVAYSGRIYYKDYLYSNDYPKNEARNIGPCVPEMMLIEAECLAREGETTGAMNIINSMRESRFAPEDYYELTASSAKDALGIVLQERRKELMCHGMRWMDQRRLVNDQDFPTQTVTRVFQGKTYTLEPGALRYTLPIGELYLEENPEIGQIK
;
A
#
# COMPACT_ATOMS: atom_id res chain seq x y z
N MET A 1 -84.32 17.97 20.20
CA MET A 1 -83.50 16.93 20.92
C MET A 1 -82.86 15.87 20.00
N LYS A 2 -82.89 15.94 18.67
CA LYS A 2 -82.29 14.93 17.78
C LYS A 2 -80.94 15.34 17.16
N LYS A 3 -80.47 16.59 17.37
CA LYS A 3 -79.15 17.05 16.82
C LYS A 3 -77.96 16.85 17.74
N ASN A 4 -78.18 16.65 19.05
CA ASN A 4 -77.08 16.54 20.00
C ASN A 4 -76.61 15.09 20.23
N ILE A 5 -77.38 14.08 19.80
CA ILE A 5 -77.00 12.65 19.94
C ILE A 5 -76.02 12.24 18.85
N VAL A 6 -76.09 12.87 17.67
CA VAL A 6 -75.13 12.56 16.55
C VAL A 6 -73.76 13.14 16.81
N LEU A 7 -73.66 14.24 17.59
CA LEU A 7 -72.39 14.89 17.90
C LEU A 7 -71.54 14.08 18.94
N TYR A 8 -72.23 13.44 19.89
CA TYR A 8 -71.55 12.63 20.94
C TYR A 8 -71.12 11.25 20.44
N SER A 9 -71.80 10.71 19.44
CA SER A 9 -71.35 9.44 18.79
C SER A 9 -70.17 9.64 17.85
N LEU A 10 -69.89 10.83 17.34
CA LEU A 10 -68.74 11.14 16.53
C LEU A 10 -67.47 11.38 17.38
N ILE A 11 -67.65 11.89 18.63
CA ILE A 11 -66.49 12.14 19.55
C ILE A 11 -66.05 10.87 20.26
N ALA A 12 -66.90 9.88 20.47
CA ALA A 12 -66.54 8.58 21.03
C ALA A 12 -65.85 7.64 20.03
N GLY A 13 -65.96 7.92 18.72
CA GLY A 13 -65.28 7.17 17.67
C GLY A 13 -63.86 7.62 17.33
N LEU A 14 -63.42 8.81 17.81
CA LEU A 14 -62.06 9.34 17.54
C LEU A 14 -61.08 9.09 18.68
N GLY A 15 -61.48 8.49 19.81
CA GLY A 15 -60.61 8.19 20.94
C GLY A 15 -59.90 6.83 20.90
N GLY A 16 -60.13 6.05 19.85
CA GLY A 16 -59.65 4.63 19.77
C GLY A 16 -58.53 4.34 18.77
N ILE A 17 -57.88 5.34 18.16
CA ILE A 17 -56.91 5.09 17.06
C ILE A 17 -55.54 5.69 17.40
N PHE A 18 -55.11 5.70 18.66
CA PHE A 18 -53.71 6.04 19.03
C PHE A 18 -53.00 4.95 19.83
N SER A 19 -53.31 3.70 19.52
CA SER A 19 -52.38 2.57 19.81
C SER A 19 -52.02 1.90 18.50
N ALA A 20 -51.43 2.66 17.59
CA ALA A 20 -50.83 2.12 16.40
C ALA A 20 -49.34 1.98 16.65
N CYS A 21 -48.94 0.73 16.83
CA CYS A 21 -47.68 0.11 16.39
C CYS A 21 -46.48 1.05 16.28
N SER A 22 -45.62 0.98 17.27
CA SER A 22 -44.19 1.40 17.17
C SER A 22 -43.34 0.50 16.28
N ASP A 23 -43.95 -0.37 15.50
CA ASP A 23 -43.32 -1.12 14.42
C ASP A 23 -43.47 -0.33 13.12
N TRP A 24 -42.86 0.85 13.07
CA TRP A 24 -42.55 1.43 11.77
C TRP A 24 -41.54 0.53 11.08
N VAL A 25 -42.04 -0.17 10.09
CA VAL A 25 -41.33 -0.96 9.10
C VAL A 25 -40.02 -0.26 8.77
N ASP A 26 -38.94 -0.85 9.21
CA ASP A 26 -37.60 -0.56 8.74
C ASP A 26 -37.59 -0.88 7.23
N ILE A 27 -37.94 0.11 6.41
CA ILE A 27 -37.95 -0.05 4.94
C ILE A 27 -36.52 -0.15 4.52
N LYS A 28 -35.97 -1.38 4.59
CA LYS A 28 -34.69 -1.73 4.00
C LYS A 28 -34.71 -1.26 2.56
N THR A 29 -33.85 -0.30 2.25
CA THR A 29 -33.73 0.26 0.89
C THR A 29 -33.51 -0.89 -0.08
N LYS A 30 -34.45 -1.13 -0.99
CA LYS A 30 -34.34 -2.22 -1.98
C LYS A 30 -33.02 -2.09 -2.71
N GLY A 31 -32.16 -3.11 -2.59
CA GLY A 31 -30.86 -3.19 -3.28
C GLY A 31 -29.62 -2.99 -2.40
N LYS A 32 -29.76 -2.64 -1.12
CA LYS A 32 -28.63 -2.69 -0.16
C LYS A 32 -28.76 -3.96 0.71
N LEU A 33 -27.82 -4.88 0.56
CA LEU A 33 -27.64 -5.97 1.51
C LEU A 33 -27.14 -5.35 2.82
N ILE A 34 -27.99 -5.29 3.83
CA ILE A 34 -27.54 -4.95 5.19
C ILE A 34 -27.10 -6.26 5.81
N PRO A 35 -25.83 -6.41 6.18
CA PRO A 35 -25.36 -7.64 6.83
C PRO A 35 -26.06 -7.80 8.17
N GLU A 36 -26.71 -8.93 8.41
CA GLU A 36 -27.35 -9.26 9.69
C GLU A 36 -26.71 -10.46 10.36
N GLU A 37 -26.16 -11.38 9.55
CA GLU A 37 -25.57 -12.62 10.03
C GLU A 37 -24.04 -12.56 9.95
N THR A 38 -23.36 -13.26 10.85
CA THR A 38 -21.89 -13.32 10.86
C THR A 38 -21.30 -13.73 9.51
N VAL A 39 -21.96 -14.65 8.81
CA VAL A 39 -21.53 -15.11 7.49
C VAL A 39 -21.55 -13.99 6.42
N ASN A 40 -22.43 -12.99 6.56
CA ASN A 40 -22.46 -11.87 5.64
C ASN A 40 -21.21 -10.99 5.77
N TYR A 41 -20.73 -10.78 6.99
CA TYR A 41 -19.48 -10.06 7.25
C TYR A 41 -18.25 -10.86 6.77
N ARG A 42 -18.28 -12.20 6.90
CA ARG A 42 -17.26 -13.06 6.31
C ARG A 42 -17.23 -12.92 4.79
N TYR A 43 -18.38 -12.90 4.10
CA TYR A 43 -18.44 -12.66 2.66
C TYR A 43 -17.96 -11.27 2.27
N LEU A 44 -18.23 -10.27 3.08
CA LEU A 44 -17.71 -8.91 2.86
C LEU A 44 -16.17 -8.92 2.92
N MET A 45 -15.56 -9.54 3.95
CA MET A 45 -14.11 -9.66 4.09
C MET A 45 -13.47 -10.56 3.01
N ASN A 46 -14.19 -11.54 2.47
CA ASN A 46 -13.73 -12.38 1.36
C ASN A 46 -13.73 -11.66 0.01
N ASN A 47 -14.18 -10.42 -0.07
CA ASN A 47 -14.14 -9.65 -1.30
C ASN A 47 -12.70 -9.20 -1.61
N THR A 48 -11.93 -10.10 -2.20
CA THR A 48 -10.53 -9.86 -2.57
C THR A 48 -10.33 -8.65 -3.49
N ASN A 49 -11.34 -8.28 -4.29
CA ASN A 49 -11.26 -7.08 -5.13
C ASN A 49 -11.22 -5.78 -4.33
N ASN A 50 -11.71 -5.78 -3.07
CA ASN A 50 -11.57 -4.64 -2.19
C ASN A 50 -10.25 -4.66 -1.41
N PHE A 51 -9.90 -5.81 -0.82
CA PHE A 51 -8.87 -5.85 0.21
C PHE A 51 -7.47 -6.18 -0.29
N ARG A 52 -7.33 -6.74 -1.50
CA ARG A 52 -6.02 -7.06 -2.07
C ARG A 52 -5.35 -5.90 -2.81
N TYR A 53 -6.07 -4.83 -3.12
CA TYR A 53 -5.50 -3.69 -3.84
C TYR A 53 -5.12 -2.56 -2.87
N THR A 54 -4.00 -1.90 -3.17
CA THR A 54 -3.52 -0.72 -2.45
C THR A 54 -2.91 0.29 -3.43
N LEU A 55 -2.49 1.45 -2.91
CA LEU A 55 -1.91 2.54 -3.69
C LEU A 55 -0.53 2.15 -4.23
N SER A 56 -0.23 2.55 -5.46
CA SER A 56 1.05 2.28 -6.13
C SER A 56 1.54 3.44 -7.02
N GLU A 57 0.81 4.52 -7.06
CA GLU A 57 1.10 5.67 -7.91
C GLU A 57 2.42 6.35 -7.55
N GLN A 58 2.86 6.23 -6.31
CA GLN A 58 4.12 6.75 -5.81
C GLN A 58 5.35 6.17 -6.52
N ASP A 59 5.25 5.02 -7.16
CA ASP A 59 6.36 4.49 -7.96
C ASP A 59 6.75 5.47 -9.07
N PHE A 60 5.76 6.09 -9.75
CA PHE A 60 6.02 7.09 -10.80
C PHE A 60 6.63 8.38 -10.28
N ALA A 61 6.32 8.75 -9.04
CA ALA A 61 6.89 9.94 -8.41
C ALA A 61 8.33 9.73 -7.92
N SER A 62 8.73 8.48 -7.65
CA SER A 62 10.05 8.15 -7.11
C SER A 62 11.18 8.30 -8.13
N ASP A 63 12.42 8.45 -7.67
CA ASP A 63 13.63 8.51 -8.49
C ASP A 63 14.03 7.16 -9.11
N ASP A 64 13.28 6.10 -8.87
CA ASP A 64 13.48 4.80 -9.52
C ASP A 64 12.96 4.76 -10.96
N ILE A 65 12.08 5.69 -11.33
CA ILE A 65 11.47 5.75 -12.66
C ILE A 65 12.01 6.96 -13.42
N ASN A 66 12.48 6.70 -14.66
CA ASN A 66 12.94 7.77 -15.57
C ASN A 66 12.64 7.42 -17.03
N ILE A 67 11.73 8.16 -17.65
CA ILE A 67 11.36 8.02 -19.05
C ILE A 67 12.21 9.00 -19.87
N SER A 68 13.38 8.54 -20.31
CA SER A 68 14.35 9.37 -21.05
C SER A 68 14.15 9.37 -22.57
N ASP A 69 13.45 8.39 -23.13
CA ASP A 69 13.21 8.29 -24.57
C ASP A 69 12.17 9.31 -25.03
N GLU A 70 12.58 10.25 -25.90
CA GLU A 70 11.70 11.32 -26.41
C GLU A 70 10.51 10.78 -27.21
N THR A 71 10.68 9.67 -27.95
CA THR A 71 9.59 9.05 -28.71
C THR A 71 8.55 8.49 -27.77
N GLN A 72 8.99 7.85 -26.67
CA GLN A 72 8.11 7.37 -25.64
C GLN A 72 7.41 8.53 -24.91
N GLN A 73 8.16 9.58 -24.53
CA GLN A 73 7.58 10.79 -23.92
C GLN A 73 6.47 11.39 -24.77
N ASN A 74 6.66 11.43 -26.11
CA ASN A 74 5.66 11.92 -27.04
C ASN A 74 4.43 11.03 -27.13
N ALA A 75 4.62 9.71 -27.11
CA ALA A 75 3.51 8.74 -27.14
C ALA A 75 2.65 8.78 -25.87
N ILE A 76 3.25 9.09 -24.72
CA ILE A 76 2.59 9.14 -23.43
C ILE A 76 1.82 10.45 -23.25
N TYR A 77 2.31 11.57 -23.79
CA TYR A 77 1.81 12.91 -23.53
C TYR A 77 0.31 13.10 -23.79
N GLU A 78 -0.26 12.39 -24.73
CA GLU A 78 -1.67 12.58 -25.11
C GLU A 78 -2.67 11.74 -24.29
N THR A 79 -2.20 10.77 -23.51
CA THR A 79 -3.09 9.73 -22.97
C THR A 79 -3.09 9.57 -21.45
N ASP A 80 -2.16 10.21 -20.69
CA ASP A 80 -1.90 9.70 -19.37
C ASP A 80 -1.88 10.67 -18.20
N LYS A 81 -2.71 10.33 -17.21
CA LYS A 81 -2.88 10.97 -15.91
C LYS A 81 -1.67 10.81 -14.97
N PHE A 82 -0.73 9.89 -15.26
CA PHE A 82 0.46 9.74 -14.43
C PHE A 82 1.52 10.81 -14.70
N ILE A 83 1.48 11.52 -15.85
CA ILE A 83 2.45 12.59 -16.17
C ILE A 83 2.48 13.67 -15.07
N PRO A 84 1.35 14.18 -14.57
CA PRO A 84 1.36 15.10 -13.44
C PRO A 84 2.08 14.55 -12.21
N MET A 85 1.92 13.25 -11.90
CA MET A 85 2.66 12.60 -10.82
C MET A 85 4.14 12.49 -11.12
N TYR A 86 4.48 12.03 -12.33
CA TYR A 86 5.84 11.85 -12.79
C TYR A 86 6.60 13.19 -12.82
N THR A 87 5.94 14.29 -13.14
CA THR A 87 6.54 15.63 -13.20
C THR A 87 6.35 16.46 -11.92
N TRP A 88 5.81 15.85 -10.86
CA TRP A 88 5.54 16.50 -9.56
C TRP A 88 4.70 17.77 -9.69
N ALA A 89 3.67 17.73 -10.51
CA ALA A 89 2.78 18.85 -10.74
C ALA A 89 2.00 19.24 -9.47
N ASP A 90 1.55 20.50 -9.43
CA ASP A 90 0.72 21.02 -8.35
C ASP A 90 -0.71 20.43 -8.38
N GLU A 91 -1.17 20.05 -9.57
CA GLU A 91 -2.47 19.43 -9.80
C GLU A 91 -2.26 18.11 -10.57
N ILE A 92 -2.81 17.02 -10.03
CA ILE A 92 -2.77 15.69 -10.67
C ILE A 92 -4.06 15.43 -11.44
N TYR A 93 -5.19 15.83 -10.88
CA TYR A 93 -6.52 15.62 -11.43
C TYR A 93 -7.13 16.96 -11.86
N SER A 94 -7.85 16.96 -12.98
CA SER A 94 -8.63 18.13 -13.39
C SER A 94 -9.78 18.41 -12.40
N GLN A 95 -10.33 19.62 -12.44
CA GLN A 95 -11.39 20.07 -11.51
C GLN A 95 -12.63 19.16 -11.45
N SER A 96 -12.92 18.43 -12.53
CA SER A 96 -14.08 17.52 -12.59
C SER A 96 -13.73 16.05 -12.34
N GLU A 97 -12.47 15.73 -12.11
CA GLU A 97 -12.02 14.36 -11.96
C GLU A 97 -11.88 13.95 -10.49
N ARG A 98 -12.31 12.73 -10.21
CA ARG A 98 -12.07 12.07 -8.93
C ARG A 98 -10.75 11.31 -8.98
N ASP A 99 -10.05 11.31 -7.88
CA ASP A 99 -8.93 10.41 -7.65
C ASP A 99 -9.47 8.98 -7.42
N PRO A 100 -9.33 8.06 -8.40
CA PRO A 100 -9.90 6.72 -8.29
C PRO A 100 -9.18 5.86 -7.23
N GLU A 101 -7.91 6.13 -6.97
CA GLU A 101 -7.10 5.41 -6.00
C GLU A 101 -7.52 5.80 -4.57
N MET A 102 -7.56 7.10 -4.28
CA MET A 102 -8.02 7.63 -2.99
C MET A 102 -9.43 7.14 -2.66
N ASN A 103 -10.36 7.22 -3.63
CA ASN A 103 -11.72 6.71 -3.48
C ASN A 103 -11.75 5.24 -3.09
N ALA A 104 -10.96 4.44 -3.75
CA ALA A 104 -10.96 3.01 -3.51
C ALA A 104 -10.44 2.67 -2.12
N VAL A 105 -9.41 3.36 -1.65
CA VAL A 105 -8.89 3.11 -0.30
C VAL A 105 -9.87 3.59 0.77
N TYR A 106 -10.54 4.73 0.59
CA TYR A 106 -11.62 5.12 1.50
C TYR A 106 -12.83 4.17 1.46
N GLN A 107 -13.12 3.54 0.30
CA GLN A 107 -14.12 2.47 0.24
C GLN A 107 -13.70 1.24 1.06
N VAL A 108 -12.42 0.87 1.04
CA VAL A 108 -11.88 -0.19 1.93
C VAL A 108 -12.08 0.20 3.39
N ILE A 109 -11.73 1.42 3.78
CA ILE A 109 -11.92 1.93 5.15
C ILE A 109 -13.38 1.89 5.56
N TYR A 110 -14.30 2.33 4.69
CA TYR A 110 -15.73 2.26 4.96
C TYR A 110 -16.21 0.84 5.22
N ASN A 111 -15.81 -0.12 4.36
CA ASN A 111 -16.17 -1.53 4.53
C ASN A 111 -15.57 -2.12 5.83
N CYS A 112 -14.34 -1.76 6.17
CA CYS A 112 -13.73 -2.14 7.44
C CYS A 112 -14.53 -1.57 8.63
N ASN A 113 -14.92 -0.30 8.57
CA ASN A 113 -15.69 0.35 9.63
C ASN A 113 -17.04 -0.35 9.85
N VAL A 114 -17.75 -0.72 8.77
CA VAL A 114 -18.99 -1.51 8.86
C VAL A 114 -18.76 -2.82 9.61
N VAL A 115 -17.69 -3.56 9.24
CA VAL A 115 -17.38 -4.82 9.91
C VAL A 115 -17.00 -4.61 11.37
N ILE A 116 -16.16 -3.63 11.67
CA ILE A 116 -15.64 -3.36 13.02
C ILE A 116 -16.79 -2.98 13.98
N ASP A 117 -17.74 -2.16 13.52
CA ASP A 117 -18.84 -1.68 14.35
C ASP A 117 -19.94 -2.72 14.53
N GLU A 118 -20.25 -3.51 13.52
CA GLU A 118 -21.50 -4.27 13.47
C GLU A 118 -21.33 -5.77 13.70
N VAL A 119 -20.15 -6.37 13.36
CA VAL A 119 -19.98 -7.84 13.37
C VAL A 119 -20.23 -8.48 14.73
N MET A 120 -19.88 -7.80 15.84
CA MET A 120 -20.08 -8.33 17.19
C MET A 120 -21.55 -8.46 17.55
N GLY A 121 -22.42 -7.60 17.01
CA GLY A 121 -23.87 -7.66 17.17
C GLY A 121 -24.59 -8.58 16.19
N SER A 122 -23.88 -9.20 15.25
CA SER A 122 -24.47 -10.03 14.19
C SER A 122 -25.14 -11.29 14.75
N LYS A 123 -26.16 -11.78 14.02
CA LYS A 123 -26.84 -13.05 14.32
C LYS A 123 -25.98 -14.24 13.90
N ASN A 124 -26.15 -15.35 14.60
CA ASN A 124 -25.42 -16.60 14.33
C ASN A 124 -23.88 -16.43 14.48
N GLY A 125 -23.13 -17.47 14.22
CA GLY A 125 -21.69 -17.50 14.40
C GLY A 125 -21.25 -17.50 15.87
N THR A 126 -20.02 -17.92 16.10
CA THR A 126 -19.38 -17.92 17.43
C THR A 126 -18.74 -16.58 17.71
N GLU A 127 -18.50 -16.25 18.97
CA GLU A 127 -17.76 -15.05 19.37
C GLU A 127 -16.34 -15.04 18.76
N ALA A 128 -15.67 -16.19 18.73
CA ALA A 128 -14.35 -16.33 18.14
C ALA A 128 -14.34 -16.00 16.63
N GLU A 129 -15.35 -16.47 15.88
CA GLU A 129 -15.48 -16.10 14.45
C GLU A 129 -15.71 -14.60 14.25
N LYS A 130 -16.55 -13.98 15.07
CA LYS A 130 -16.81 -12.55 15.01
C LYS A 130 -15.56 -11.71 15.33
N LEU A 131 -14.83 -12.09 16.36
CA LEU A 131 -13.57 -11.45 16.76
C LEU A 131 -12.50 -11.58 15.67
N ALA A 132 -12.37 -12.77 15.05
CA ALA A 132 -11.43 -12.96 13.93
C ALA A 132 -11.79 -12.08 12.73
N ILE A 133 -13.07 -12.04 12.32
CA ILE A 133 -13.55 -11.19 11.23
C ILE A 133 -13.28 -9.71 11.53
N ARG A 134 -13.54 -9.27 12.76
CA ARG A 134 -13.27 -7.89 13.21
C ARG A 134 -11.78 -7.57 13.16
N ALA A 135 -10.94 -8.51 13.61
CA ALA A 135 -9.48 -8.35 13.60
C ALA A 135 -8.92 -8.22 12.18
N GLU A 136 -9.40 -9.00 11.22
CA GLU A 136 -9.02 -8.86 9.81
C GLU A 136 -9.37 -7.46 9.27
N ALA A 137 -10.56 -6.94 9.60
CA ALA A 137 -10.98 -5.61 9.19
C ALA A 137 -10.09 -4.51 9.79
N LEU A 138 -9.68 -4.65 11.06
CA LEU A 138 -8.75 -3.72 11.72
C LEU A 138 -7.41 -3.66 10.99
N VAL A 139 -6.82 -4.81 10.64
CA VAL A 139 -5.54 -4.83 9.91
C VAL A 139 -5.65 -4.19 8.52
N HIS A 140 -6.73 -4.48 7.78
CA HIS A 140 -6.94 -3.85 6.47
C HIS A 140 -7.17 -2.35 6.58
N ARG A 141 -7.83 -1.86 7.64
CA ARG A 141 -7.99 -0.42 7.88
C ARG A 141 -6.65 0.25 8.21
N ALA A 142 -5.83 -0.39 9.02
CA ALA A 142 -4.49 0.08 9.35
C ALA A 142 -3.61 0.22 8.10
N ASP A 143 -3.56 -0.81 7.24
CA ASP A 143 -2.82 -0.79 5.98
C ASP A 143 -3.33 0.30 5.02
N ALA A 144 -4.64 0.48 4.94
CA ALA A 144 -5.26 1.53 4.15
C ALA A 144 -4.86 2.93 4.62
N TYR A 145 -4.88 3.20 5.93
CA TYR A 145 -4.44 4.47 6.48
C TYR A 145 -2.94 4.68 6.34
N LEU A 146 -2.13 3.64 6.49
CA LEU A 146 -0.69 3.72 6.28
C LEU A 146 -0.37 4.15 4.84
N SER A 147 -1.08 3.59 3.86
CA SER A 147 -0.94 3.97 2.46
C SER A 147 -1.38 5.42 2.21
N LEU A 148 -2.55 5.83 2.72
CA LEU A 148 -3.08 7.19 2.55
C LEU A 148 -2.17 8.25 3.16
N VAL A 149 -1.75 8.08 4.42
CA VAL A 149 -0.94 9.11 5.11
C VAL A 149 0.44 9.27 4.47
N ASN A 150 0.98 8.19 3.90
CA ASN A 150 2.27 8.25 3.20
C ASN A 150 2.19 8.79 1.77
N LEU A 151 1.01 9.06 1.25
CA LEU A 151 0.82 9.73 -0.04
C LEU A 151 0.29 11.14 0.13
N TYR A 152 -0.77 11.33 0.91
CA TYR A 152 -1.53 12.57 1.01
C TYR A 152 -1.34 13.34 2.32
N GLY A 153 -0.60 12.80 3.28
CA GLY A 153 -0.18 13.46 4.51
C GLY A 153 1.27 13.93 4.44
N LYS A 154 1.67 14.84 5.34
CA LYS A 154 3.09 15.16 5.50
C LYS A 154 3.90 13.93 5.95
N PRO A 155 5.19 13.83 5.61
CA PRO A 155 6.07 12.81 6.19
C PRO A 155 6.04 12.85 7.72
N TYR A 156 6.13 11.69 8.36
CA TYR A 156 6.19 11.66 9.82
C TYR A 156 7.47 12.34 10.33
N ASN A 157 7.31 13.27 11.25
CA ASN A 157 8.40 13.88 12.00
C ASN A 157 7.96 14.00 13.47
N ALA A 158 8.63 13.31 14.36
CA ALA A 158 8.25 13.25 15.78
C ALA A 158 8.13 14.65 16.45
N ALA A 159 8.87 15.65 15.97
CA ALA A 159 8.80 17.01 16.51
C ALA A 159 7.55 17.79 16.05
N THR A 160 6.95 17.43 14.94
CA THR A 160 5.85 18.19 14.30
C THR A 160 4.61 17.36 13.99
N ALA A 161 4.65 16.03 14.12
CA ALA A 161 3.56 15.11 13.75
C ALA A 161 2.20 15.46 14.38
N SER A 162 2.21 16.07 15.61
CA SER A 162 0.99 16.48 16.31
C SER A 162 0.26 17.66 15.65
N ILE A 163 0.97 18.45 14.84
CA ILE A 163 0.43 19.62 14.13
C ILE A 163 0.47 19.46 12.60
N ASP A 164 1.30 18.56 12.08
CA ASP A 164 1.38 18.27 10.64
C ASP A 164 0.08 17.63 10.16
N GLN A 165 -0.36 18.09 8.99
CA GLN A 165 -1.59 17.61 8.38
C GLN A 165 -1.41 16.21 7.80
N GLY A 166 -2.21 15.26 8.29
CA GLY A 166 -2.35 13.92 7.75
C GLY A 166 -3.49 13.82 6.74
N VAL A 167 -4.41 12.88 6.96
CA VAL A 167 -5.57 12.62 6.10
C VAL A 167 -6.85 12.62 6.94
N PRO A 168 -8.05 12.75 6.33
CA PRO A 168 -9.30 12.54 7.06
C PRO A 168 -9.36 11.18 7.74
N LEU A 169 -9.59 11.14 9.04
CA LEU A 169 -9.59 9.92 9.84
C LEU A 169 -11.01 9.51 10.18
N LEU A 170 -11.52 8.49 9.48
CA LEU A 170 -12.87 7.94 9.62
C LEU A 170 -12.78 6.57 10.31
N THR A 171 -13.30 6.46 11.51
CA THR A 171 -13.29 5.22 12.31
C THR A 171 -14.66 4.59 12.49
N THR A 172 -15.71 5.19 11.91
CA THR A 172 -17.10 4.71 11.92
C THR A 172 -17.66 4.69 10.50
N PRO A 173 -18.67 3.85 10.19
CA PRO A 173 -19.25 3.70 8.85
C PRO A 173 -20.22 4.84 8.50
N ARG A 174 -19.79 6.10 8.62
CA ARG A 174 -20.60 7.25 8.27
C ARG A 174 -20.35 7.70 6.83
N VAL A 175 -21.37 8.19 6.18
CA VAL A 175 -21.34 8.74 4.81
C VAL A 175 -21.60 10.25 4.77
N GLU A 176 -21.87 10.85 5.92
CA GLU A 176 -22.18 12.28 6.06
C GLU A 176 -21.35 12.91 7.18
N GLY A 177 -21.15 14.20 7.10
CA GLY A 177 -20.45 15.00 8.10
C GLY A 177 -19.14 15.59 7.59
N SER A 178 -18.54 16.44 8.42
CA SER A 178 -17.27 17.10 8.11
C SER A 178 -16.09 16.13 8.10
N LEU A 179 -15.16 16.33 7.17
CA LEU A 179 -14.00 15.48 6.90
C LEU A 179 -12.66 16.24 7.08
N PRO A 180 -12.40 16.91 8.21
CA PRO A 180 -11.14 17.60 8.40
C PRO A 180 -9.98 16.59 8.43
N ARG A 181 -8.79 17.04 8.00
CA ARG A 181 -7.58 16.24 8.19
C ARG A 181 -7.29 16.05 9.68
N ALA A 182 -6.99 14.83 10.06
CA ALA A 182 -6.34 14.56 11.34
C ALA A 182 -4.85 14.93 11.26
N SER A 183 -4.20 15.11 12.41
CA SER A 183 -2.75 15.23 12.43
C SER A 183 -2.10 13.90 12.01
N VAL A 184 -0.87 13.99 11.49
CA VAL A 184 -0.06 12.81 11.14
C VAL A 184 0.05 11.87 12.34
N GLU A 185 0.34 12.42 13.55
CA GLU A 185 0.41 11.65 14.80
C GLU A 185 -0.86 10.83 15.03
N LYS A 186 -2.05 11.45 14.95
CA LYS A 186 -3.32 10.74 15.18
C LYS A 186 -3.59 9.63 14.19
N VAL A 187 -3.17 9.81 12.93
CA VAL A 187 -3.32 8.74 11.92
C VAL A 187 -2.41 7.57 12.25
N TYR A 188 -1.14 7.82 12.62
CA TYR A 188 -0.21 6.77 13.02
C TYR A 188 -0.61 6.08 14.34
N GLU A 189 -1.14 6.84 15.31
CA GLU A 189 -1.72 6.26 16.53
C GLU A 189 -2.87 5.30 16.21
N GLN A 190 -3.80 5.69 15.32
CA GLN A 190 -4.90 4.83 14.92
C GLN A 190 -4.41 3.56 14.18
N ILE A 191 -3.41 3.67 13.30
CA ILE A 191 -2.80 2.52 12.63
C ILE A 191 -2.27 1.53 13.67
N LEU A 192 -1.46 2.00 14.63
CA LEU A 192 -0.89 1.16 15.65
C LEU A 192 -1.94 0.58 16.61
N GLN A 193 -2.98 1.35 16.93
CA GLN A 193 -4.11 0.90 17.74
C GLN A 193 -4.87 -0.24 17.05
N ASP A 194 -5.21 -0.09 15.76
CA ASP A 194 -5.91 -1.12 15.00
C ASP A 194 -5.09 -2.42 14.93
N LEU A 195 -3.78 -2.32 14.72
CA LEU A 195 -2.88 -3.47 14.69
C LEU A 195 -2.77 -4.15 16.06
N ASN A 196 -2.76 -3.39 17.15
CA ASN A 196 -2.74 -3.93 18.52
C ASN A 196 -4.04 -4.65 18.86
N ASP A 197 -5.18 -4.03 18.55
CA ASP A 197 -6.51 -4.59 18.87
C ASP A 197 -6.82 -5.85 18.06
N ALA A 198 -6.20 -6.01 16.88
CA ALA A 198 -6.39 -7.17 16.03
C ALA A 198 -5.59 -8.40 16.51
N PHE A 199 -4.43 -8.21 17.11
CA PHE A 199 -3.36 -9.20 17.24
C PHE A 199 -3.81 -10.52 17.89
N GLU A 200 -4.53 -10.47 19.00
CA GLU A 200 -4.91 -11.67 19.74
C GLU A 200 -5.86 -12.61 18.98
N TYR A 201 -6.63 -12.06 18.04
CA TYR A 201 -7.71 -12.77 17.35
C TYR A 201 -7.32 -13.32 15.99
N LEU A 202 -6.07 -13.19 15.62
CA LEU A 202 -5.55 -13.64 14.33
C LEU A 202 -4.70 -14.92 14.48
N PRO A 203 -4.66 -15.79 13.44
CA PRO A 203 -3.72 -16.90 13.40
C PRO A 203 -2.28 -16.40 13.24
N ASP A 204 -1.30 -17.22 13.59
CA ASP A 204 0.12 -16.87 13.41
C ASP A 204 0.46 -16.67 11.93
N LEU A 205 -0.02 -17.58 11.07
CA LEU A 205 0.05 -17.48 9.60
C LEU A 205 -1.34 -17.71 9.01
N PRO A 206 -1.68 -17.11 7.85
CA PRO A 206 -2.99 -17.26 7.24
C PRO A 206 -3.08 -18.51 6.35
N ASP A 207 -4.29 -19.02 6.13
CA ASP A 207 -4.55 -20.05 5.10
C ASP A 207 -4.30 -19.54 3.68
N TYR A 208 -4.56 -18.27 3.47
CA TYR A 208 -4.34 -17.57 2.19
C TYR A 208 -3.67 -16.21 2.44
N LYS A 209 -2.68 -15.87 1.65
CA LYS A 209 -1.84 -14.67 1.83
C LYS A 209 -2.58 -13.32 1.80
N PHE A 210 -3.83 -13.27 1.37
CA PHE A 210 -4.63 -12.04 1.45
C PHE A 210 -5.40 -11.89 2.76
N TYR A 211 -5.45 -12.91 3.61
CA TYR A 211 -5.98 -12.78 4.96
C TYR A 211 -4.90 -12.28 5.93
N PRO A 212 -5.23 -11.33 6.78
CA PRO A 212 -4.34 -10.89 7.85
C PRO A 212 -3.98 -12.02 8.83
N SER A 213 -2.79 -11.88 9.42
CA SER A 213 -2.26 -12.81 10.42
C SER A 213 -1.42 -12.04 11.43
N LYS A 214 -0.98 -12.68 12.53
CA LYS A 214 -0.03 -12.08 13.47
C LYS A 214 1.28 -11.70 12.79
N CYS A 215 1.75 -12.52 11.84
CA CYS A 215 2.92 -12.19 11.01
C CYS A 215 2.70 -10.88 10.24
N ALA A 216 1.53 -10.69 9.63
CA ALA A 216 1.18 -9.46 8.93
C ALA A 216 1.07 -8.25 9.87
N VAL A 217 0.55 -8.42 11.09
CA VAL A 217 0.53 -7.36 12.10
C VAL A 217 1.94 -6.92 12.47
N TYR A 218 2.83 -7.87 12.76
CA TYR A 218 4.24 -7.55 13.05
C TYR A 218 4.90 -6.84 11.87
N ALA A 219 4.70 -7.33 10.66
CA ALA A 219 5.30 -6.74 9.47
C ALA A 219 4.80 -5.31 9.19
N LEU A 220 3.50 -5.06 9.35
CA LEU A 220 2.94 -3.69 9.23
C LEU A 220 3.41 -2.77 10.35
N LYS A 221 3.56 -3.26 11.58
CA LYS A 221 4.17 -2.49 12.67
C LYS A 221 5.62 -2.16 12.38
N ALA A 222 6.42 -3.13 11.89
CA ALA A 222 7.82 -2.91 11.53
C ALA A 222 7.94 -1.80 10.47
N ARG A 223 7.13 -1.86 9.41
CA ARG A 223 7.06 -0.82 8.37
C ARG A 223 6.63 0.53 8.95
N THR A 224 5.58 0.55 9.78
CA THR A 224 5.06 1.77 10.41
C THR A 224 6.12 2.44 11.27
N TYR A 225 6.78 1.69 12.14
CA TYR A 225 7.83 2.23 13.01
C TYR A 225 9.09 2.66 12.24
N LEU A 226 9.44 1.97 11.15
CA LEU A 226 10.51 2.42 10.26
C LEU A 226 10.20 3.80 9.66
N LEU A 227 8.98 4.01 9.20
CA LEU A 227 8.50 5.29 8.65
C LEU A 227 8.44 6.39 9.71
N MET A 228 8.27 6.04 10.98
CA MET A 228 8.36 6.93 12.12
C MET A 228 9.81 7.18 12.57
N SER A 229 10.81 6.54 11.96
CA SER A 229 12.21 6.51 12.41
C SER A 229 12.38 5.94 13.83
N ASN A 230 11.44 5.14 14.30
CA ASN A 230 11.54 4.38 15.55
C ASN A 230 12.21 3.03 15.29
N TYR A 231 13.53 3.05 15.14
CA TYR A 231 14.31 1.89 14.74
C TYR A 231 14.27 0.75 15.74
N THR A 232 14.12 1.03 17.04
CA THR A 232 14.02 -0.01 18.09
C THR A 232 12.76 -0.86 17.91
N GLU A 233 11.60 -0.22 17.76
CA GLU A 233 10.33 -0.92 17.54
C GLU A 233 10.26 -1.54 16.14
N ALA A 234 10.82 -0.86 15.13
CA ALA A 234 10.90 -1.39 13.77
C ALA A 234 11.65 -2.73 13.74
N LYS A 235 12.84 -2.78 14.36
CA LYS A 235 13.66 -4.00 14.49
C LYS A 235 12.93 -5.09 15.26
N SER A 236 12.39 -4.77 16.43
CA SER A 236 11.68 -5.74 17.27
C SER A 236 10.55 -6.42 16.52
N ASN A 237 9.70 -5.66 15.83
CA ASN A 237 8.58 -6.20 15.10
C ASN A 237 9.02 -6.95 13.81
N ALA A 238 10.09 -6.51 13.12
CA ALA A 238 10.64 -7.25 11.98
C ALA A 238 11.15 -8.64 12.41
N ILE A 239 11.86 -8.73 13.52
CA ILE A 239 12.33 -10.00 14.08
C ILE A 239 11.15 -10.92 14.44
N GLU A 240 10.09 -10.40 15.07
CA GLU A 240 8.90 -11.21 15.39
C GLU A 240 8.18 -11.72 14.14
N ALA A 241 8.10 -10.90 13.09
CA ALA A 241 7.57 -11.35 11.80
C ALA A 241 8.43 -12.48 11.19
N LEU A 242 9.75 -12.33 11.19
CA LEU A 242 10.69 -13.31 10.66
C LEU A 242 10.73 -14.63 11.47
N LYS A 243 10.41 -14.61 12.76
CA LYS A 243 10.23 -15.85 13.54
C LYS A 243 9.05 -16.69 13.04
N LEU A 244 8.01 -16.04 12.51
CA LEU A 244 6.82 -16.71 11.98
C LEU A 244 6.99 -17.11 10.51
N GLN A 245 7.61 -16.24 9.70
CA GLN A 245 7.85 -16.48 8.27
C GLN A 245 9.16 -15.84 7.84
N ASN A 246 10.14 -16.66 7.40
CA ASN A 246 11.49 -16.22 7.02
C ASN A 246 12.01 -16.87 5.73
N THR A 247 11.16 -17.56 4.98
CA THR A 247 11.57 -18.30 3.78
C THR A 247 11.68 -17.34 2.60
N LEU A 248 12.82 -17.40 1.89
CA LEU A 248 13.03 -16.71 0.64
C LEU A 248 12.74 -17.62 -0.56
N GLU A 249 12.31 -17.02 -1.66
CA GLU A 249 12.36 -17.68 -2.97
C GLU A 249 13.82 -17.66 -3.47
N ASN A 250 14.31 -18.81 -3.86
CA ASN A 250 15.63 -18.91 -4.48
C ASN A 250 15.48 -18.67 -5.99
N LEU A 251 16.00 -17.56 -6.49
CA LEU A 251 15.88 -17.23 -7.92
C LEU A 251 16.59 -18.25 -8.82
N ASN A 252 17.55 -19.00 -8.31
CA ASN A 252 18.19 -20.10 -9.06
C ASN A 252 17.22 -21.20 -9.46
N ASP A 253 16.13 -21.41 -8.69
CA ASP A 253 15.13 -22.44 -8.99
C ASP A 253 14.31 -22.10 -10.25
N TYR A 254 14.41 -20.86 -10.75
CA TYR A 254 13.63 -20.34 -11.89
C TYR A 254 14.47 -20.01 -13.13
N VAL A 255 15.79 -20.12 -13.07
CA VAL A 255 16.73 -19.68 -14.13
C VAL A 255 16.35 -20.26 -15.51
N ASP A 256 16.29 -21.58 -15.60
CA ASP A 256 16.03 -22.26 -16.88
C ASP A 256 14.62 -21.99 -17.42
N ASP A 257 13.66 -21.84 -16.51
CA ASP A 257 12.26 -21.63 -16.84
C ASP A 257 12.01 -20.20 -17.36
N ILE A 258 12.66 -19.22 -16.77
CA ILE A 258 12.55 -17.82 -17.17
C ILE A 258 13.25 -17.59 -18.51
N VAL A 259 14.45 -18.13 -18.70
CA VAL A 259 15.20 -18.00 -19.96
C VAL A 259 14.46 -18.66 -21.11
N ASN A 260 13.84 -19.80 -20.88
CA ASN A 260 13.08 -20.53 -21.90
C ASN A 260 11.60 -20.10 -21.99
N ASN A 261 11.18 -19.16 -21.17
CA ASN A 261 9.78 -18.68 -21.08
C ASN A 261 8.76 -19.80 -20.79
N THR A 262 9.16 -20.82 -20.04
CA THR A 262 8.36 -22.03 -19.78
C THR A 262 7.70 -22.03 -18.40
N LYS A 263 8.15 -21.20 -17.47
CA LYS A 263 7.61 -21.12 -16.10
C LYS A 263 7.61 -19.69 -15.59
N SER A 264 6.61 -19.38 -14.82
CA SER A 264 6.47 -18.08 -14.17
C SER A 264 6.99 -18.10 -12.74
N TYR A 265 7.37 -16.94 -12.25
CA TYR A 265 7.56 -16.70 -10.83
C TYR A 265 6.27 -17.06 -10.06
N PRO A 266 6.34 -17.55 -8.81
CA PRO A 266 5.16 -17.97 -8.07
C PRO A 266 4.10 -16.88 -7.96
N GLU A 267 2.82 -17.24 -8.11
CA GLU A 267 1.70 -16.35 -7.82
C GLU A 267 1.77 -15.85 -6.36
N ASN A 268 1.27 -14.65 -6.09
CA ASN A 268 1.32 -14.02 -4.76
C ASN A 268 0.81 -14.92 -3.62
N LEU A 269 -0.17 -15.78 -3.89
CA LEU A 269 -0.69 -16.72 -2.90
C LEU A 269 0.22 -17.92 -2.63
N LYS A 270 1.15 -18.20 -3.55
CA LYS A 270 2.12 -19.32 -3.48
C LYS A 270 3.53 -18.84 -3.19
N ASP A 271 3.80 -17.56 -3.38
CA ASP A 271 5.09 -16.93 -3.11
C ASP A 271 5.40 -17.02 -1.61
N LYS A 272 6.49 -17.68 -1.27
CA LYS A 272 6.91 -17.91 0.13
C LYS A 272 7.32 -16.62 0.83
N GLU A 273 7.71 -15.60 0.07
CA GLU A 273 8.14 -14.32 0.61
C GLU A 273 6.97 -13.41 0.99
N VAL A 274 5.80 -13.59 0.40
CA VAL A 274 4.62 -12.75 0.68
C VAL A 274 4.09 -13.03 2.09
N ILE A 275 3.98 -11.99 2.92
CA ILE A 275 3.38 -12.04 4.25
C ILE A 275 1.91 -11.64 4.17
N LEU A 276 1.60 -10.52 3.52
CA LEU A 276 0.24 -10.08 3.24
C LEU A 276 0.18 -9.62 1.76
N ALA A 277 -0.61 -10.32 0.98
CA ALA A 277 -0.73 -10.02 -0.45
C ALA A 277 -1.50 -8.72 -0.67
N LYS A 278 -0.79 -7.73 -1.22
CA LYS A 278 -1.35 -6.48 -1.70
C LYS A 278 -0.79 -6.19 -3.09
N MET A 279 -1.64 -5.73 -3.98
CA MET A 279 -1.28 -5.48 -5.37
C MET A 279 -1.57 -4.05 -5.77
N PRO A 280 -0.87 -3.49 -6.75
CA PRO A 280 -1.22 -2.21 -7.34
C PRO A 280 -2.62 -2.31 -7.96
N ARG A 281 -3.45 -1.31 -7.68
CA ARG A 281 -4.78 -1.22 -8.26
C ARG A 281 -4.72 -0.85 -9.73
N ASN A 282 -3.95 0.16 -10.06
CA ASN A 282 -3.71 0.55 -11.43
C ASN A 282 -2.59 -0.30 -12.02
N LYS A 283 -2.95 -1.04 -13.03
CA LYS A 283 -2.01 -1.80 -13.84
C LYS A 283 -1.40 -0.89 -14.91
N TYR A 284 -0.65 0.15 -14.49
CA TYR A 284 0.26 0.86 -15.38
C TYR A 284 1.48 -0.02 -15.74
N GLN A 285 1.23 -1.27 -15.69
CA GLN A 285 2.11 -2.31 -16.17
C GLN A 285 2.07 -2.23 -17.67
N ILE A 286 3.18 -2.53 -18.28
CA ILE A 286 3.34 -2.60 -19.70
C ILE A 286 1.97 -2.77 -20.34
N ALA A 287 1.42 -1.71 -20.72
CA ALA A 287 0.23 -1.77 -21.46
C ALA A 287 0.63 -1.93 -22.90
N SER A 288 -0.27 -2.40 -23.70
CA SER A 288 -0.24 -2.36 -25.15
C SER A 288 0.60 -1.21 -25.71
N TYR A 289 1.12 -1.35 -26.84
CA TYR A 289 1.89 -0.50 -27.77
C TYR A 289 2.08 1.00 -27.47
N ASN A 290 1.30 1.61 -26.56
CA ASN A 290 1.33 3.04 -26.20
C ASN A 290 1.47 3.27 -24.68
N ALA A 291 1.83 2.25 -23.91
CA ALA A 291 1.72 2.39 -22.48
C ALA A 291 3.00 2.61 -21.76
N VAL A 292 2.78 3.26 -20.65
CA VAL A 292 3.76 3.53 -19.64
C VAL A 292 4.14 2.26 -18.97
N ALA A 293 5.31 1.83 -19.31
CA ALA A 293 6.01 0.86 -18.50
C ALA A 293 6.71 1.58 -17.35
N LEU A 294 6.91 0.89 -16.23
CA LEU A 294 7.80 1.35 -15.18
C LEU A 294 9.25 1.30 -15.73
N VAL A 295 9.64 2.39 -16.42
CA VAL A 295 10.99 2.54 -16.99
C VAL A 295 11.94 2.90 -15.87
N LEU A 296 12.85 1.99 -15.57
CA LEU A 296 13.78 2.12 -14.45
C LEU A 296 14.87 3.15 -14.76
N SER A 297 15.19 3.96 -13.75
CA SER A 297 16.26 4.95 -13.87
C SER A 297 17.65 4.30 -13.93
N ASP A 298 18.59 4.96 -14.61
CA ASP A 298 19.97 4.52 -14.65
C ASP A 298 20.61 4.46 -13.25
N ASP A 299 20.21 5.37 -12.36
CA ASP A 299 20.67 5.39 -10.96
C ASP A 299 20.31 4.10 -10.22
N LEU A 300 19.09 3.58 -10.40
CA LEU A 300 18.70 2.29 -9.86
C LEU A 300 19.44 1.15 -10.58
N LEU A 301 19.47 1.15 -11.91
CA LEU A 301 20.06 0.07 -12.70
C LEU A 301 21.57 -0.07 -12.49
N ASN A 302 22.26 1.02 -12.14
CA ASN A 302 23.70 0.99 -11.85
C ASN A 302 24.04 0.44 -10.45
N LEU A 303 23.06 0.19 -9.59
CA LEU A 303 23.26 -0.50 -8.32
C LEU A 303 23.47 -2.02 -8.49
N PHE A 304 23.01 -2.59 -9.61
CA PHE A 304 23.09 -4.02 -9.85
C PHE A 304 24.42 -4.44 -10.44
N ASP A 305 24.85 -5.63 -10.07
CA ASP A 305 25.74 -6.43 -10.92
C ASP A 305 24.91 -6.93 -12.11
N LYS A 306 25.09 -6.26 -13.27
CA LYS A 306 24.24 -6.48 -14.44
C LYS A 306 24.45 -7.86 -15.10
N GLU A 307 25.54 -8.53 -14.78
CA GLU A 307 25.89 -9.84 -15.36
C GLU A 307 25.40 -10.99 -14.46
N HIS A 308 25.37 -10.80 -13.13
CA HIS A 308 25.19 -11.90 -12.20
C HIS A 308 23.99 -11.73 -11.23
N ASP A 309 23.50 -10.51 -10.99
CA ASP A 309 22.33 -10.30 -10.12
C ASP A 309 21.05 -10.77 -10.82
N LEU A 310 20.48 -11.88 -10.34
CA LEU A 310 19.31 -12.51 -10.95
C LEU A 310 18.06 -11.59 -10.91
N ARG A 311 18.00 -10.62 -10.00
CA ARG A 311 16.93 -9.60 -9.98
C ARG A 311 17.02 -8.68 -11.20
N TYR A 312 18.23 -8.31 -11.60
CA TYR A 312 18.44 -7.53 -12.83
C TYR A 312 18.09 -8.36 -14.07
N LEU A 313 18.53 -9.59 -14.10
CA LEU A 313 18.34 -10.46 -15.27
C LEU A 313 16.87 -10.88 -15.47
N TYR A 314 16.13 -11.11 -14.38
CA TYR A 314 14.77 -11.67 -14.47
C TYR A 314 13.65 -10.66 -14.20
N PHE A 315 13.85 -9.75 -13.25
CA PHE A 315 12.80 -8.79 -12.90
C PHE A 315 12.84 -7.52 -13.73
N THR A 316 13.82 -7.38 -14.61
CA THR A 316 13.92 -6.24 -15.52
C THR A 316 14.17 -6.71 -16.95
N ARG A 317 13.69 -5.95 -17.96
CA ARG A 317 13.94 -6.25 -19.38
C ARG A 317 14.17 -4.99 -20.21
N PRO A 318 15.03 -5.04 -21.25
CA PRO A 318 15.09 -3.96 -22.24
C PRO A 318 13.71 -3.83 -22.92
N MET A 319 13.31 -2.60 -23.20
CA MET A 319 12.04 -2.36 -23.93
C MET A 319 12.08 -2.92 -25.34
N THR A 320 13.26 -2.97 -25.96
CA THR A 320 13.47 -3.57 -27.29
C THR A 320 13.06 -5.04 -27.38
N ASP A 321 13.10 -5.78 -26.27
CA ASP A 321 12.68 -7.20 -26.23
C ASP A 321 11.14 -7.36 -26.29
N LEU A 322 10.40 -6.27 -26.24
CA LEU A 322 8.93 -6.25 -26.24
C LEU A 322 8.33 -5.77 -27.56
N ASP A 323 9.13 -5.77 -28.63
CA ASP A 323 8.72 -5.25 -29.96
C ASP A 323 8.26 -3.78 -29.92
N VAL A 324 8.76 -2.98 -28.96
CA VAL A 324 8.53 -1.54 -28.91
C VAL A 324 9.80 -0.78 -29.26
N ALA A 325 9.65 0.34 -29.99
CA ALA A 325 10.77 1.11 -30.52
C ALA A 325 11.35 2.12 -29.51
N TYR A 326 11.20 1.86 -28.21
CA TYR A 326 11.69 2.75 -27.16
C TYR A 326 12.97 2.24 -26.54
N SER A 327 13.83 3.16 -26.12
CA SER A 327 15.02 2.83 -25.32
C SER A 327 14.66 2.71 -23.83
N GLY A 328 15.58 2.09 -23.08
CA GLY A 328 15.43 1.91 -21.64
C GLY A 328 15.14 0.48 -21.21
N ARG A 329 15.03 0.31 -19.92
CA ARG A 329 14.80 -0.99 -19.27
C ARG A 329 13.63 -0.86 -18.29
N ILE A 330 12.72 -1.81 -18.31
CA ILE A 330 11.50 -1.78 -17.50
C ILE A 330 11.53 -2.78 -16.38
N TYR A 331 10.69 -2.53 -15.36
CA TYR A 331 10.32 -3.55 -14.39
C TYR A 331 9.44 -4.61 -15.06
N TYR A 332 9.83 -5.87 -14.95
CA TYR A 332 9.23 -6.98 -15.70
C TYR A 332 8.66 -8.11 -14.81
N LYS A 333 8.94 -8.10 -13.50
CA LYS A 333 8.48 -9.16 -12.57
C LYS A 333 6.98 -9.45 -12.67
N ASP A 334 6.16 -8.44 -12.96
CA ASP A 334 4.73 -8.57 -13.13
C ASP A 334 4.31 -9.54 -14.27
N TYR A 335 5.17 -9.68 -15.28
CA TYR A 335 4.93 -10.62 -16.40
C TYR A 335 5.26 -12.05 -16.04
N LEU A 336 6.14 -12.25 -15.08
CA LEU A 336 6.52 -13.58 -14.63
C LEU A 336 5.40 -14.27 -13.86
N TYR A 337 4.40 -13.52 -13.39
CA TYR A 337 3.21 -14.05 -12.73
C TYR A 337 2.12 -14.52 -13.71
N SER A 338 2.26 -14.30 -15.02
CA SER A 338 1.12 -14.38 -15.95
C SER A 338 1.33 -15.23 -17.19
N ASN A 339 2.00 -16.38 -17.11
CA ASN A 339 2.10 -17.30 -18.28
C ASN A 339 0.76 -17.89 -18.74
N ASP A 340 -0.31 -17.82 -17.95
CA ASP A 340 -1.66 -18.20 -18.33
C ASP A 340 -2.56 -16.96 -18.40
N TYR A 341 -2.79 -16.47 -19.60
CA TYR A 341 -3.85 -15.48 -19.84
C TYR A 341 -5.23 -16.09 -19.48
N PRO A 342 -6.01 -15.56 -18.56
CA PRO A 342 -6.05 -14.16 -18.07
C PRO A 342 -5.69 -13.97 -16.60
N LYS A 343 -4.63 -14.56 -16.10
CA LYS A 343 -4.21 -14.33 -14.71
C LYS A 343 -3.54 -12.98 -14.59
N ASN A 344 -4.34 -12.00 -14.33
CA ASN A 344 -3.96 -10.62 -14.09
C ASN A 344 -3.34 -10.42 -12.68
N GLU A 345 -2.38 -11.23 -12.27
CA GLU A 345 -1.64 -10.93 -11.06
C GLU A 345 -0.58 -9.87 -11.32
N ALA A 346 -0.52 -8.91 -10.43
CA ALA A 346 0.51 -7.92 -10.36
C ALA A 346 1.46 -8.27 -9.21
N ARG A 347 2.63 -7.61 -9.17
CA ARG A 347 3.59 -7.75 -8.08
C ARG A 347 2.92 -7.57 -6.72
N ASN A 348 3.43 -8.26 -5.71
CA ASN A 348 3.09 -7.94 -4.33
C ASN A 348 3.77 -6.62 -3.93
N ILE A 349 3.00 -5.67 -3.42
CA ILE A 349 3.48 -4.42 -2.82
C ILE A 349 3.12 -4.34 -1.32
N GLY A 350 2.52 -5.41 -0.81
CA GLY A 350 2.32 -5.63 0.62
C GLY A 350 3.60 -6.09 1.33
N PRO A 351 3.55 -6.25 2.65
CA PRO A 351 4.68 -6.73 3.43
C PRO A 351 5.20 -8.09 2.95
N CYS A 352 6.52 -8.24 2.92
CA CYS A 352 7.20 -9.46 2.51
C CYS A 352 8.43 -9.76 3.37
N VAL A 353 8.93 -10.99 3.29
CA VAL A 353 10.10 -11.45 4.06
C VAL A 353 11.35 -10.62 3.76
N PRO A 354 11.72 -10.33 2.49
CA PRO A 354 12.87 -9.48 2.21
C PRO A 354 12.78 -8.09 2.84
N GLU A 355 11.58 -7.49 2.86
CA GLU A 355 11.39 -6.20 3.53
C GLU A 355 11.69 -6.27 5.03
N MET A 356 11.25 -7.33 5.71
CA MET A 356 11.52 -7.51 7.14
C MET A 356 13.00 -7.72 7.41
N MET A 357 13.70 -8.51 6.59
CA MET A 357 15.16 -8.68 6.67
C MET A 357 15.89 -7.35 6.48
N LEU A 358 15.45 -6.53 5.52
CA LEU A 358 16.03 -5.22 5.24
C LEU A 358 15.75 -4.20 6.35
N ILE A 359 14.59 -4.25 6.99
CA ILE A 359 14.29 -3.42 8.18
C ILE A 359 15.21 -3.81 9.34
N GLU A 360 15.35 -5.10 9.62
CA GLU A 360 16.25 -5.58 10.68
C GLU A 360 17.70 -5.18 10.39
N ALA A 361 18.18 -5.38 9.16
CA ALA A 361 19.54 -5.03 8.74
C ALA A 361 19.81 -3.52 8.84
N GLU A 362 18.86 -2.67 8.43
CA GLU A 362 18.99 -1.22 8.54
C GLU A 362 19.10 -0.79 10.01
N CYS A 363 18.26 -1.34 10.88
CA CYS A 363 18.28 -1.00 12.30
C CYS A 363 19.60 -1.45 12.96
N LEU A 364 20.10 -2.64 12.64
CA LEU A 364 21.39 -3.13 13.12
C LEU A 364 22.54 -2.24 12.65
N ALA A 365 22.56 -1.85 11.38
CA ALA A 365 23.57 -0.95 10.85
C ALA A 365 23.57 0.42 11.59
N ARG A 366 22.38 0.95 11.86
CA ARG A 366 22.23 2.22 12.63
C ARG A 366 22.66 2.10 14.09
N GLU A 367 22.54 0.93 14.68
CA GLU A 367 23.04 0.62 16.04
C GLU A 367 24.55 0.35 16.09
N GLY A 368 25.22 0.26 14.95
CA GLY A 368 26.65 -0.07 14.85
C GLY A 368 26.95 -1.57 14.78
N GLU A 369 25.94 -2.40 14.74
CA GLU A 369 26.05 -3.87 14.63
C GLU A 369 26.32 -4.31 13.18
N THR A 370 27.46 -3.83 12.65
CA THR A 370 27.88 -3.98 11.26
C THR A 370 27.84 -5.43 10.79
N THR A 371 28.42 -6.35 11.59
CA THR A 371 28.47 -7.78 11.24
C THR A 371 27.07 -8.38 11.15
N GLY A 372 26.18 -8.05 12.10
CA GLY A 372 24.79 -8.51 12.09
C GLY A 372 24.04 -8.06 10.84
N ALA A 373 24.17 -6.78 10.50
CA ALA A 373 23.56 -6.22 9.28
C ALA A 373 24.07 -6.92 8.02
N MET A 374 25.38 -7.11 7.89
CA MET A 374 25.97 -7.75 6.70
C MET A 374 25.61 -9.23 6.58
N ASN A 375 25.50 -9.97 7.70
CA ASN A 375 25.04 -11.35 7.68
C ASN A 375 23.63 -11.49 7.09
N ILE A 376 22.70 -10.60 7.46
CA ILE A 376 21.34 -10.59 6.92
C ILE A 376 21.36 -10.30 5.42
N ILE A 377 22.10 -9.28 5.00
CA ILE A 377 22.22 -8.91 3.59
C ILE A 377 22.80 -10.05 2.77
N ASN A 378 23.88 -10.66 3.23
CA ASN A 378 24.53 -11.76 2.53
C ASN A 378 23.64 -12.99 2.44
N SER A 379 22.94 -13.34 3.52
CA SER A 379 21.95 -14.43 3.50
C SER A 379 20.81 -14.20 2.48
N MET A 380 20.30 -12.98 2.36
CA MET A 380 19.33 -12.64 1.32
C MET A 380 19.94 -12.77 -0.09
N ARG A 381 21.17 -12.26 -0.28
CA ARG A 381 21.86 -12.27 -1.58
C ARG A 381 22.19 -13.67 -2.08
N GLU A 382 22.45 -14.64 -1.21
CA GLU A 382 22.65 -16.06 -1.61
C GLU A 382 21.50 -16.59 -2.48
N SER A 383 20.27 -16.13 -2.27
CA SER A 383 19.10 -16.50 -3.06
C SER A 383 18.89 -15.62 -4.30
N ARG A 384 19.73 -14.65 -4.55
CA ARG A 384 19.67 -13.66 -5.63
C ARG A 384 20.81 -13.76 -6.64
N PHE A 385 21.76 -14.66 -6.42
CA PHE A 385 22.91 -14.92 -7.30
C PHE A 385 23.04 -16.42 -7.56
N ALA A 386 23.60 -16.81 -8.71
CA ALA A 386 24.01 -18.18 -8.91
C ALA A 386 25.16 -18.52 -7.91
N PRO A 387 25.26 -19.77 -7.42
CA PRO A 387 26.26 -20.13 -6.42
C PRO A 387 27.70 -19.83 -6.84
N GLU A 388 28.03 -19.96 -8.13
CA GLU A 388 29.32 -19.66 -8.72
C GLU A 388 29.64 -18.16 -8.84
N ASP A 389 28.60 -17.30 -8.86
CA ASP A 389 28.72 -15.86 -9.04
C ASP A 389 28.52 -15.10 -7.72
N TYR A 390 28.09 -15.81 -6.68
CA TYR A 390 27.87 -15.22 -5.37
C TYR A 390 29.19 -14.84 -4.69
N TYR A 391 29.18 -13.65 -4.10
CA TYR A 391 30.24 -13.18 -3.21
C TYR A 391 29.67 -12.40 -2.03
N GLU A 392 30.31 -12.54 -0.88
CA GLU A 392 29.91 -11.80 0.32
C GLU A 392 30.28 -10.32 0.22
N LEU A 393 29.35 -9.45 0.61
CA LEU A 393 29.63 -8.05 0.84
C LEU A 393 30.16 -7.87 2.27
N THR A 394 31.13 -6.98 2.41
CA THR A 394 31.70 -6.60 3.69
C THR A 394 31.60 -5.08 3.90
N ALA A 395 31.42 -4.65 5.12
CA ALA A 395 31.37 -3.24 5.47
C ALA A 395 32.49 -2.87 6.43
N SER A 396 33.15 -1.74 6.19
CA SER A 396 34.24 -1.23 6.98
C SER A 396 33.81 -0.40 8.19
N SER A 397 32.55 0.01 8.24
CA SER A 397 31.96 0.84 9.28
C SER A 397 30.43 0.70 9.33
N ALA A 398 29.79 1.20 10.38
CA ALA A 398 28.34 1.27 10.48
C ALA A 398 27.72 2.09 9.33
N LYS A 399 28.34 3.20 8.95
CA LYS A 399 27.89 4.01 7.81
C LYS A 399 28.00 3.25 6.49
N ASP A 400 29.09 2.52 6.28
CA ASP A 400 29.28 1.69 5.10
C ASP A 400 28.22 0.57 5.03
N ALA A 401 27.98 -0.13 6.16
CA ALA A 401 26.93 -1.12 6.26
C ALA A 401 25.54 -0.55 5.96
N LEU A 402 25.22 0.61 6.53
CA LEU A 402 23.95 1.30 6.26
C LEU A 402 23.80 1.64 4.78
N GLY A 403 24.86 2.12 4.12
CA GLY A 403 24.86 2.41 2.69
C GLY A 403 24.56 1.16 1.86
N ILE A 404 25.20 0.04 2.18
CA ILE A 404 24.97 -1.26 1.51
C ILE A 404 23.52 -1.71 1.71
N VAL A 405 23.01 -1.65 2.95
CA VAL A 405 21.63 -2.04 3.27
C VAL A 405 20.62 -1.20 2.48
N LEU A 406 20.79 0.11 2.42
CA LEU A 406 19.88 1.00 1.68
C LEU A 406 19.92 0.74 0.17
N GLN A 407 21.09 0.39 -0.39
CA GLN A 407 21.20 -0.01 -1.79
C GLN A 407 20.51 -1.36 -2.05
N GLU A 408 20.73 -2.36 -1.19
CA GLU A 408 20.06 -3.66 -1.32
C GLU A 408 18.54 -3.50 -1.17
N ARG A 409 18.08 -2.65 -0.24
CA ARG A 409 16.66 -2.31 -0.08
C ARG A 409 16.06 -1.70 -1.35
N ARG A 410 16.77 -0.77 -1.99
CA ARG A 410 16.33 -0.16 -3.24
C ARG A 410 16.22 -1.16 -4.39
N LYS A 411 17.19 -2.08 -4.49
CA LYS A 411 17.18 -3.17 -5.49
C LYS A 411 16.06 -4.18 -5.25
N GLU A 412 15.93 -4.66 -4.01
CA GLU A 412 14.98 -5.72 -3.66
C GLU A 412 13.53 -5.25 -3.76
N LEU A 413 13.25 -4.03 -3.32
CA LEU A 413 11.91 -3.45 -3.25
C LEU A 413 11.60 -2.49 -4.41
N MET A 414 12.31 -2.60 -5.55
CA MET A 414 12.04 -1.77 -6.73
C MET A 414 10.58 -1.92 -7.17
N CYS A 415 9.93 -0.81 -7.46
CA CYS A 415 8.53 -0.75 -7.89
C CYS A 415 7.51 -1.34 -6.88
N HIS A 416 7.84 -1.36 -5.59
CA HIS A 416 6.92 -1.77 -4.51
C HIS A 416 6.33 -0.57 -3.74
N GLY A 417 6.47 0.65 -4.25
CA GLY A 417 6.06 1.88 -3.57
C GLY A 417 7.01 2.33 -2.45
N MET A 418 8.02 1.49 -2.11
CA MET A 418 8.87 1.73 -0.95
C MET A 418 9.90 2.85 -1.18
N ARG A 419 10.39 3.03 -2.40
CA ARG A 419 11.38 4.08 -2.70
C ARG A 419 10.87 5.47 -2.38
N TRP A 420 9.63 5.79 -2.73
CA TRP A 420 8.99 7.05 -2.37
C TRP A 420 8.91 7.27 -0.87
N MET A 421 8.54 6.22 -0.13
CA MET A 421 8.49 6.27 1.33
C MET A 421 9.87 6.45 1.95
N ASP A 422 10.89 5.80 1.38
CA ASP A 422 12.28 5.96 1.82
C ASP A 422 12.80 7.38 1.54
N GLN A 423 12.51 7.94 0.36
CA GLN A 423 12.87 9.34 0.07
C GLN A 423 12.24 10.33 1.07
N ARG A 424 11.00 10.07 1.50
CA ARG A 424 10.28 10.91 2.48
C ARG A 424 10.88 10.82 3.88
N ARG A 425 11.16 9.61 4.36
CA ARG A 425 11.69 9.42 5.73
C ARG A 425 13.16 9.79 5.87
N LEU A 426 13.94 9.67 4.80
CA LEU A 426 15.39 9.93 4.81
C LEU A 426 15.74 11.38 4.50
N VAL A 427 14.78 12.27 4.37
CA VAL A 427 15.04 13.68 4.03
C VAL A 427 16.05 14.38 4.95
N ASN A 428 16.01 14.03 6.23
CA ASN A 428 16.91 14.57 7.26
C ASN A 428 17.87 13.51 7.82
N ASP A 429 18.08 12.39 7.10
CA ASP A 429 19.04 11.37 7.53
C ASP A 429 20.45 11.95 7.55
N GLN A 430 21.23 11.67 8.61
CA GLN A 430 22.56 12.26 8.81
C GLN A 430 23.58 11.73 7.82
N ASP A 431 23.49 10.44 7.47
CA ASP A 431 24.46 9.76 6.63
C ASP A 431 24.05 9.64 5.16
N PHE A 432 22.75 9.45 4.90
CA PHE A 432 22.18 9.21 3.57
C PHE A 432 20.92 10.06 3.36
N PRO A 433 21.03 11.40 3.41
CA PRO A 433 19.88 12.26 3.18
C PRO A 433 19.38 12.10 1.73
N THR A 434 18.07 12.21 1.57
CA THR A 434 17.44 12.24 0.26
C THR A 434 18.07 13.32 -0.62
N GLN A 435 18.34 12.97 -1.88
CA GLN A 435 18.98 13.87 -2.84
C GLN A 435 17.93 14.56 -3.73
N THR A 436 18.31 15.68 -4.32
CA THR A 436 17.53 16.35 -5.36
C THR A 436 17.35 15.42 -6.56
N VAL A 437 16.11 15.30 -7.05
CA VAL A 437 15.79 14.51 -8.24
C VAL A 437 15.49 15.46 -9.39
N THR A 438 16.08 15.22 -10.57
CA THR A 438 15.85 16.03 -11.78
C THR A 438 15.41 15.13 -12.92
N ARG A 439 14.40 15.55 -13.67
CA ARG A 439 13.87 14.86 -14.86
C ARG A 439 13.74 15.85 -16.02
N VAL A 440 14.01 15.37 -17.22
CA VAL A 440 13.69 16.09 -18.45
C VAL A 440 12.51 15.38 -19.11
N PHE A 441 11.41 16.10 -19.29
CA PHE A 441 10.23 15.56 -19.96
C PHE A 441 9.68 16.61 -20.94
N GLN A 442 9.52 16.24 -22.21
CA GLN A 442 9.09 17.12 -23.28
C GLN A 442 9.94 18.40 -23.35
N GLY A 443 11.27 18.26 -23.27
CA GLY A 443 12.23 19.37 -23.30
C GLY A 443 12.20 20.31 -22.09
N LYS A 444 11.36 20.05 -21.09
CA LYS A 444 11.27 20.84 -19.86
C LYS A 444 11.93 20.08 -18.69
N THR A 445 12.70 20.81 -17.90
CA THR A 445 13.34 20.28 -16.69
C THR A 445 12.40 20.43 -15.49
N TYR A 446 12.24 19.36 -14.75
CA TYR A 446 11.49 19.27 -13.49
C TYR A 446 12.44 18.86 -12.38
N THR A 447 12.31 19.47 -11.21
CA THR A 447 13.19 19.23 -10.06
C THR A 447 12.36 19.01 -8.81
N LEU A 448 12.70 17.99 -8.05
CA LEU A 448 12.13 17.68 -6.73
C LEU A 448 13.24 17.80 -5.68
N GLU A 449 13.21 18.89 -4.92
CA GLU A 449 14.15 19.11 -3.83
C GLU A 449 13.78 18.28 -2.59
N PRO A 450 14.76 17.84 -1.78
CA PRO A 450 14.49 17.16 -0.53
C PRO A 450 13.55 17.96 0.37
N GLY A 451 12.50 17.32 0.88
CA GLY A 451 11.51 17.98 1.74
C GLY A 451 10.55 18.91 1.02
N ALA A 452 10.58 18.97 -0.32
CA ALA A 452 9.62 19.75 -1.09
C ALA A 452 8.17 19.30 -0.79
N LEU A 453 7.24 20.25 -0.89
CA LEU A 453 5.81 19.97 -0.68
C LEU A 453 5.30 18.82 -1.56
N ARG A 454 5.88 18.66 -2.76
CA ARG A 454 5.49 17.62 -3.73
C ARG A 454 5.86 16.18 -3.30
N TYR A 455 6.60 16.01 -2.22
CA TYR A 455 6.64 14.70 -1.54
C TYR A 455 5.31 14.32 -0.88
N THR A 456 4.31 15.19 -0.92
CA THR A 456 2.92 14.92 -0.53
C THR A 456 2.05 15.16 -1.76
N LEU A 457 1.32 14.13 -2.20
CA LEU A 457 0.45 14.26 -3.36
C LEU A 457 -0.72 15.20 -3.06
N PRO A 458 -1.09 16.09 -3.99
CA PRO A 458 -2.23 16.96 -3.83
C PRO A 458 -3.55 16.16 -3.87
N ILE A 459 -4.53 16.59 -3.11
CA ILE A 459 -5.89 16.06 -3.19
C ILE A 459 -6.59 16.73 -4.37
N GLY A 460 -7.35 15.95 -5.15
CA GLY A 460 -8.10 16.45 -6.29
C GLY A 460 -9.10 17.55 -5.92
N GLU A 461 -9.19 18.59 -6.75
CA GLU A 461 -10.04 19.78 -6.56
C GLU A 461 -11.49 19.42 -6.24
N LEU A 462 -12.08 18.44 -6.91
CA LEU A 462 -13.46 18.02 -6.67
C LEU A 462 -13.75 17.64 -5.21
N TYR A 463 -12.77 16.96 -4.54
CA TYR A 463 -12.94 16.63 -3.12
C TYR A 463 -12.89 17.86 -2.22
N LEU A 464 -12.10 18.86 -2.59
CA LEU A 464 -11.97 20.11 -1.85
C LEU A 464 -13.19 21.02 -2.04
N GLU A 465 -13.83 20.98 -3.22
CA GLU A 465 -15.09 21.66 -3.47
C GLU A 465 -16.24 21.02 -2.69
N GLU A 466 -16.31 19.69 -2.68
CA GLU A 466 -17.32 18.93 -1.92
C GLU A 466 -17.08 18.99 -0.40
N ASN A 467 -15.81 19.08 0.04
CA ASN A 467 -15.39 19.06 1.45
C ASN A 467 -14.26 20.08 1.70
N PRO A 468 -14.56 21.38 1.75
CA PRO A 468 -13.55 22.44 1.86
C PRO A 468 -12.65 22.34 3.10
N GLU A 469 -13.14 21.69 4.16
CA GLU A 469 -12.43 21.49 5.42
C GLU A 469 -11.22 20.53 5.30
N ILE A 470 -11.14 19.71 4.25
CA ILE A 470 -9.98 18.87 4.00
C ILE A 470 -8.74 19.75 3.75
N GLY A 471 -8.89 20.77 2.90
CA GLY A 471 -7.81 21.69 2.51
C GLY A 471 -6.63 21.01 1.82
N GLN A 472 -5.87 21.79 1.03
CA GLN A 472 -4.56 21.36 0.55
C GLN A 472 -3.48 21.60 1.60
N ILE A 473 -2.50 20.71 1.68
CA ILE A 473 -1.29 20.91 2.45
C ILE A 473 -0.47 22.02 1.76
N LYS A 474 0.00 22.98 2.56
CA LYS A 474 0.77 24.14 2.11
C LYS A 474 2.18 24.11 2.66
#